data_ebad24e7e7378abbc04d8d2f6b0377e8
#
_entry.id   ebad24e7e7378abbc04d8d2f6b0377e8
#
_cell.length_a   1.000
_cell.length_b   1.000
_cell.length_c   1.000
_cell.angle_alpha   90.00
_cell.angle_beta   90.00
_cell.angle_gamma   90.00
#
_symmetry.space_group_name_H-M   'P 1'
#
loop_
_entity.id
_entity.type
_entity.pdbx_description
1 polymer ?
#
loop_
_entity_poly.entity_id
_entity_poly.type
_entity_poly.pdbx_seq_one_letter_code
_entity_poly.pdbx_strand_id
1 'polypeptide(L)'
;MEKTTKNGIHRITQAGGKTIAWAEESGVQVLEKDGYYFKDLAKTGELLPYEDWRLSDEERAADLAGRLSIEEIAGLMLYSPHQAVPPMPGGPFQGTFDGKTYLESGKEPYAISDQQKEFLEDEHIRHILLTNVESPEISAKWSNELQKRAETLPYGIPVNLSSDPRNGAKDSGAEFKSGGSEISKWPEGVGFAACFDPEVAGQFAKDASREYRALGITTALGPQIDLCTCLLYTSDAADD
;
A
#
# COMPACT_ATOMS: atom_id res chain seq x y z
N MET A 1 -26.79 -9.10 5.13
CA MET A 1 -26.08 -8.36 4.06
C MET A 1 -26.30 -6.87 4.27
N GLU A 2 -25.23 -6.09 4.30
CA GLU A 2 -25.25 -4.64 4.39
C GLU A 2 -24.55 -4.04 3.18
N LYS A 3 -25.19 -3.09 2.49
CA LYS A 3 -24.61 -2.34 1.37
C LYS A 3 -24.49 -0.88 1.78
N THR A 4 -23.32 -0.30 1.60
CA THR A 4 -23.06 1.13 1.88
C THR A 4 -22.31 1.76 0.72
N THR A 5 -22.51 3.06 0.53
CA THR A 5 -21.75 3.87 -0.42
C THR A 5 -21.28 5.13 0.32
N LYS A 6 -19.98 5.39 0.25
CA LYS A 6 -19.37 6.59 0.85
C LYS A 6 -18.22 7.07 -0.02
N ASN A 7 -18.22 8.34 -0.38
CA ASN A 7 -17.16 8.97 -1.17
C ASN A 7 -16.84 8.23 -2.48
N GLY A 8 -17.85 7.76 -3.21
CA GLY A 8 -17.67 7.02 -4.46
C GLY A 8 -17.16 5.58 -4.29
N ILE A 9 -17.10 5.07 -3.05
CA ILE A 9 -16.73 3.68 -2.77
C ILE A 9 -17.97 2.92 -2.31
N HIS A 10 -18.29 1.87 -3.04
CA HIS A 10 -19.31 0.90 -2.68
C HIS A 10 -18.71 -0.18 -1.78
N ARG A 11 -19.49 -0.67 -0.83
CA ARG A 11 -19.08 -1.75 0.06
C ARG A 11 -20.24 -2.70 0.31
N ILE A 12 -19.95 -3.99 0.28
CA ILE A 12 -20.85 -5.05 0.72
C ILE A 12 -20.20 -5.83 1.86
N THR A 13 -20.88 -5.87 2.99
CA THR A 13 -20.57 -6.77 4.10
C THR A 13 -21.57 -7.92 4.09
N GLN A 14 -21.07 -9.16 4.06
CA GLN A 14 -21.88 -10.36 3.91
C GLN A 14 -21.56 -11.38 5.01
N ALA A 15 -22.60 -11.99 5.57
CA ALA A 15 -22.43 -13.00 6.61
C ALA A 15 -21.77 -14.25 6.05
N GLY A 16 -20.75 -14.76 6.72
CA GLY A 16 -20.01 -15.94 6.29
C GLY A 16 -19.09 -15.75 5.08
N GLY A 17 -18.99 -14.50 4.55
CA GLY A 17 -18.18 -14.18 3.39
C GLY A 17 -17.24 -13.00 3.62
N LYS A 18 -16.41 -12.71 2.61
CA LYS A 18 -15.51 -11.56 2.64
C LYS A 18 -16.27 -10.26 2.43
N THR A 19 -15.90 -9.21 3.14
CA THR A 19 -16.32 -7.86 2.80
C THR A 19 -15.64 -7.44 1.51
N ILE A 20 -16.41 -6.99 0.52
CA ILE A 20 -15.88 -6.44 -0.73
C ILE A 20 -16.15 -4.95 -0.81
N ALA A 21 -15.23 -4.22 -1.42
CA ALA A 21 -15.38 -2.80 -1.72
C ALA A 21 -14.78 -2.51 -3.10
N TRP A 22 -15.36 -1.53 -3.81
CA TRP A 22 -14.89 -1.11 -5.12
C TRP A 22 -15.24 0.35 -5.36
N ALA A 23 -14.49 1.00 -6.24
CA ALA A 23 -14.77 2.36 -6.65
C ALA A 23 -15.89 2.39 -7.71
N GLU A 24 -16.80 3.36 -7.61
CA GLU A 24 -17.89 3.54 -8.57
C GLU A 24 -17.35 3.71 -10.01
N GLU A 25 -16.24 4.43 -10.14
CA GLU A 25 -15.60 4.74 -11.42
C GLU A 25 -14.71 3.61 -11.98
N SER A 26 -14.48 2.54 -11.21
CA SER A 26 -13.57 1.44 -11.61
C SER A 26 -14.12 0.57 -12.75
N GLY A 27 -15.43 0.62 -12.99
CA GLY A 27 -16.11 -0.26 -13.93
C GLY A 27 -16.30 -1.70 -13.42
N VAL A 28 -15.87 -1.98 -12.19
CA VAL A 28 -16.08 -3.28 -11.55
C VAL A 28 -17.56 -3.52 -11.31
N GLN A 29 -18.06 -4.66 -11.79
CA GLN A 29 -19.40 -5.15 -11.50
C GLN A 29 -19.37 -6.10 -10.30
N VAL A 30 -20.53 -6.31 -9.70
CA VAL A 30 -20.68 -7.29 -8.62
C VAL A 30 -21.47 -8.49 -9.15
N LEU A 31 -20.87 -9.65 -9.02
CA LEU A 31 -21.48 -10.93 -9.35
C LEU A 31 -22.06 -11.58 -8.10
N GLU A 32 -23.22 -12.21 -8.24
CA GLU A 32 -23.80 -13.02 -7.17
C GLU A 32 -23.74 -14.49 -7.59
N LYS A 33 -23.16 -15.32 -6.70
CA LYS A 33 -23.10 -16.77 -6.90
C LYS A 33 -23.19 -17.50 -5.56
N ASP A 34 -24.06 -18.48 -5.50
CA ASP A 34 -24.30 -19.31 -4.31
C ASP A 34 -24.63 -18.49 -3.03
N GLY A 35 -25.31 -17.35 -3.19
CA GLY A 35 -25.67 -16.45 -2.10
C GLY A 35 -24.56 -15.54 -1.60
N TYR A 36 -23.43 -15.47 -2.31
CA TYR A 36 -22.30 -14.60 -2.03
C TYR A 36 -22.04 -13.61 -3.17
N TYR A 37 -21.38 -12.51 -2.81
CA TYR A 37 -21.03 -11.44 -3.73
C TYR A 37 -19.53 -11.37 -3.98
N PHE A 38 -19.16 -11.16 -5.25
CA PHE A 38 -17.81 -11.14 -5.77
C PHE A 38 -17.60 -9.91 -6.64
N LYS A 39 -16.36 -9.45 -6.74
CA LYS A 39 -15.99 -8.40 -7.70
C LYS A 39 -15.62 -9.04 -9.03
N ASP A 40 -16.22 -8.59 -10.11
CA ASP A 40 -15.82 -8.89 -11.49
C ASP A 40 -14.63 -7.97 -11.86
N LEU A 41 -13.44 -8.34 -11.43
CA LEU A 41 -12.23 -7.55 -11.63
C LEU A 41 -11.73 -7.61 -13.08
N ALA A 42 -11.95 -8.74 -13.74
CA ALA A 42 -11.65 -8.93 -15.16
C ALA A 42 -12.67 -8.28 -16.09
N LYS A 43 -13.82 -7.85 -15.57
CA LYS A 43 -14.91 -7.21 -16.33
C LYS A 43 -15.47 -8.11 -17.44
N THR A 44 -15.52 -9.41 -17.19
CA THR A 44 -15.99 -10.43 -18.15
C THR A 44 -17.46 -10.77 -17.99
N GLY A 45 -18.07 -10.41 -16.87
CA GLY A 45 -19.42 -10.81 -16.47
C GLY A 45 -19.52 -12.24 -15.93
N GLU A 46 -18.39 -12.93 -15.77
CA GLU A 46 -18.30 -14.28 -15.23
C GLU A 46 -17.34 -14.31 -14.05
N LEU A 47 -17.67 -15.09 -13.01
CA LEU A 47 -16.80 -15.27 -11.86
C LEU A 47 -15.61 -16.18 -12.23
N LEU A 48 -14.45 -15.58 -12.38
CA LEU A 48 -13.21 -16.31 -12.65
C LEU A 48 -12.59 -16.86 -11.35
N PRO A 49 -11.79 -17.95 -11.41
CA PRO A 49 -11.23 -18.55 -10.21
C PRO A 49 -10.42 -17.58 -9.35
N TYR A 50 -9.61 -16.69 -9.93
CA TYR A 50 -8.82 -15.73 -9.15
C TYR A 50 -9.67 -14.69 -8.40
N GLU A 51 -10.91 -14.45 -8.82
CA GLU A 51 -11.86 -13.54 -8.18
C GLU A 51 -12.66 -14.21 -7.07
N ASP A 52 -12.74 -15.54 -7.10
CA ASP A 52 -13.48 -16.32 -6.12
C ASP A 52 -12.70 -16.44 -4.81
N TRP A 53 -13.01 -15.56 -3.88
CA TRP A 53 -12.36 -15.50 -2.57
C TRP A 53 -12.59 -16.73 -1.68
N ARG A 54 -13.40 -17.71 -2.11
CA ARG A 54 -13.63 -18.98 -1.42
C ARG A 54 -12.54 -20.01 -1.73
N LEU A 55 -11.87 -19.86 -2.88
CA LEU A 55 -10.74 -20.69 -3.26
C LEU A 55 -9.49 -20.33 -2.45
N SER A 56 -8.54 -21.25 -2.38
CA SER A 56 -7.25 -21.00 -1.74
C SER A 56 -6.45 -19.92 -2.47
N ASP A 57 -5.52 -19.29 -1.77
CA ASP A 57 -4.68 -18.26 -2.37
C ASP A 57 -3.83 -18.84 -3.50
N GLU A 58 -3.39 -20.10 -3.39
CA GLU A 58 -2.63 -20.83 -4.41
C GLU A 58 -3.46 -21.07 -5.68
N GLU A 59 -4.70 -21.50 -5.54
CA GLU A 59 -5.58 -21.73 -6.69
C GLU A 59 -5.87 -20.42 -7.43
N ARG A 60 -6.15 -19.36 -6.68
CA ARG A 60 -6.40 -18.03 -7.22
C ARG A 60 -5.17 -17.44 -7.91
N ALA A 61 -4.00 -17.57 -7.27
CA ALA A 61 -2.74 -17.10 -7.83
C ALA A 61 -2.37 -17.86 -9.12
N ALA A 62 -2.55 -19.18 -9.15
CA ALA A 62 -2.27 -20.00 -10.32
C ALA A 62 -3.18 -19.63 -11.51
N ASP A 63 -4.48 -19.39 -11.28
CA ASP A 63 -5.40 -18.96 -12.32
C ASP A 63 -5.02 -17.57 -12.86
N LEU A 64 -4.74 -16.61 -11.97
CA LEU A 64 -4.31 -15.28 -12.39
C LEU A 64 -2.99 -15.30 -13.17
N ALA A 65 -1.98 -16.01 -12.68
CA ALA A 65 -0.69 -16.13 -13.33
C ALA A 65 -0.79 -16.72 -14.75
N GLY A 66 -1.73 -17.65 -14.98
CA GLY A 66 -2.00 -18.20 -16.30
C GLY A 66 -2.66 -17.22 -17.29
N ARG A 67 -3.14 -16.09 -16.82
CA ARG A 67 -3.80 -15.05 -17.64
C ARG A 67 -2.89 -13.88 -17.96
N LEU A 68 -1.88 -13.63 -17.13
CA LEU A 68 -0.98 -12.49 -17.25
C LEU A 68 0.07 -12.72 -18.36
N SER A 69 0.46 -11.64 -19.02
CA SER A 69 1.63 -11.63 -19.88
C SER A 69 2.95 -11.72 -19.08
N ILE A 70 4.05 -11.99 -19.76
CA ILE A 70 5.36 -12.00 -19.10
C ILE A 70 5.73 -10.61 -18.57
N GLU A 71 5.36 -9.56 -19.28
CA GLU A 71 5.56 -8.16 -18.88
C GLU A 71 4.79 -7.83 -17.61
N GLU A 72 3.52 -8.23 -17.54
CA GLU A 72 2.69 -8.04 -16.34
C GLU A 72 3.25 -8.81 -15.14
N ILE A 73 3.70 -10.05 -15.34
CA ILE A 73 4.36 -10.84 -14.29
C ILE A 73 5.66 -10.18 -13.84
N ALA A 74 6.49 -9.69 -14.77
CA ALA A 74 7.73 -8.99 -14.44
C ALA A 74 7.46 -7.74 -13.61
N GLY A 75 6.45 -6.94 -13.97
CA GLY A 75 6.03 -5.77 -13.18
C GLY A 75 5.60 -6.12 -11.75
N LEU A 76 4.91 -7.26 -11.57
CA LEU A 76 4.54 -7.74 -10.22
C LEU A 76 5.74 -8.20 -9.38
N MET A 77 6.90 -8.45 -9.98
CA MET A 77 8.12 -8.82 -9.28
C MET A 77 9.01 -7.62 -8.92
N LEU A 78 8.61 -6.42 -9.32
CA LEU A 78 9.37 -5.18 -9.09
C LEU A 78 8.74 -4.32 -8.02
N TYR A 79 9.59 -3.57 -7.32
CA TYR A 79 9.19 -2.44 -6.49
C TYR A 79 9.37 -1.12 -7.24
N SER A 80 8.50 -0.16 -6.95
CA SER A 80 8.71 1.21 -7.39
C SER A 80 9.96 1.81 -6.73
N PRO A 81 10.56 2.85 -7.31
CA PRO A 81 11.41 3.76 -6.55
C PRO A 81 10.67 4.28 -5.31
N HIS A 82 11.41 4.79 -4.34
CA HIS A 82 10.82 5.44 -3.16
C HIS A 82 9.84 6.54 -3.55
N GLN A 83 8.68 6.58 -2.88
CA GLN A 83 7.63 7.54 -3.15
C GLN A 83 7.44 8.48 -1.95
N ALA A 84 7.25 9.77 -2.25
CA ALA A 84 6.79 10.77 -1.28
C ALA A 84 5.42 11.31 -1.74
N VAL A 85 4.57 11.68 -0.80
CA VAL A 85 3.20 12.14 -1.09
C VAL A 85 2.89 13.42 -0.28
N PRO A 86 2.74 14.58 -0.94
CA PRO A 86 3.00 14.81 -2.37
C PRO A 86 4.49 14.80 -2.70
N PRO A 87 4.89 14.51 -3.94
CA PRO A 87 6.27 14.64 -4.36
C PRO A 87 6.70 16.12 -4.39
N MET A 88 7.79 16.43 -3.71
CA MET A 88 8.29 17.81 -3.60
C MET A 88 9.44 18.09 -4.58
N PRO A 89 9.51 19.30 -5.16
CA PRO A 89 10.60 19.68 -6.05
C PRO A 89 11.97 19.61 -5.37
N GLY A 90 12.98 19.13 -6.10
CA GLY A 90 14.37 19.07 -5.62
C GLY A 90 14.68 17.96 -4.63
N GLY A 91 13.70 17.15 -4.24
CA GLY A 91 13.90 15.96 -3.43
C GLY A 91 14.29 14.74 -4.27
N PRO A 92 14.77 13.66 -3.63
CA PRO A 92 15.09 12.41 -4.33
C PRO A 92 13.84 11.69 -4.88
N PHE A 93 12.64 12.05 -4.42
CA PHE A 93 11.36 11.41 -4.75
C PHE A 93 10.49 12.38 -5.54
N GLN A 94 10.99 12.79 -6.70
CA GLN A 94 10.30 13.75 -7.55
C GLN A 94 9.14 13.11 -8.31
N GLY A 95 8.14 13.92 -8.62
CA GLY A 95 7.03 13.56 -9.48
C GLY A 95 6.40 14.79 -10.13
N THR A 96 5.75 14.58 -11.25
CA THR A 96 5.04 15.62 -12.00
C THR A 96 3.55 15.32 -12.08
N PHE A 97 2.77 16.35 -12.41
CA PHE A 97 1.32 16.28 -12.62
C PHE A 97 1.00 17.01 -13.92
N ASP A 98 0.66 16.26 -14.95
CA ASP A 98 0.50 16.76 -16.32
C ASP A 98 1.76 17.55 -16.77
N GLY A 99 2.94 17.02 -16.45
CA GLY A 99 4.26 17.60 -16.75
C GLY A 99 4.69 18.78 -15.87
N LYS A 100 3.89 19.19 -14.89
CA LYS A 100 4.19 20.29 -13.97
C LYS A 100 4.62 19.76 -12.60
N THR A 101 5.40 20.56 -11.88
CA THR A 101 5.68 20.27 -10.47
C THR A 101 4.40 20.29 -9.63
N TYR A 102 4.42 19.67 -8.46
CA TYR A 102 3.27 19.67 -7.56
C TYR A 102 2.78 21.11 -7.26
N LEU A 103 3.69 22.01 -6.91
CA LEU A 103 3.35 23.40 -6.56
C LEU A 103 2.72 24.19 -7.71
N GLU A 104 3.07 23.86 -8.96
CA GLU A 104 2.54 24.53 -10.15
C GLU A 104 1.26 23.89 -10.68
N SER A 105 0.99 22.66 -10.29
CA SER A 105 -0.10 21.85 -10.85
C SER A 105 -1.47 22.24 -10.33
N GLY A 106 -1.54 22.79 -9.11
CA GLY A 106 -2.80 23.03 -8.41
C GLY A 106 -3.58 21.76 -8.06
N LYS A 107 -2.94 20.60 -8.14
CA LYS A 107 -3.56 19.30 -7.78
C LYS A 107 -3.63 19.14 -6.27
N GLU A 108 -4.57 18.32 -5.82
CA GLU A 108 -4.67 17.90 -4.43
C GLU A 108 -3.42 17.10 -3.99
N PRO A 109 -2.98 17.21 -2.74
CA PRO A 109 -1.76 16.54 -2.27
C PRO A 109 -1.81 15.01 -2.38
N TYR A 110 -3.00 14.42 -2.46
CA TYR A 110 -3.21 12.99 -2.65
C TYR A 110 -3.44 12.59 -4.11
N ALA A 111 -3.27 13.50 -5.08
CA ALA A 111 -3.39 13.15 -6.49
C ALA A 111 -2.27 12.19 -6.92
N ILE A 112 -2.57 11.32 -7.87
CA ILE A 112 -1.58 10.40 -8.46
C ILE A 112 -0.72 11.15 -9.45
N SER A 113 0.62 11.08 -9.31
CA SER A 113 1.57 11.70 -10.21
C SER A 113 1.65 10.98 -11.57
N ASP A 114 2.27 11.62 -12.55
CA ASP A 114 2.48 11.03 -13.87
C ASP A 114 3.33 9.75 -13.77
N GLN A 115 4.39 9.77 -12.94
CA GLN A 115 5.25 8.61 -12.73
C GLN A 115 4.51 7.45 -12.03
N GLN A 116 3.61 7.76 -11.09
CA GLN A 116 2.80 6.73 -10.44
C GLN A 116 1.79 6.10 -11.41
N LYS A 117 1.27 6.85 -12.38
CA LYS A 117 0.45 6.30 -13.45
C LYS A 117 1.29 5.37 -14.32
N GLU A 118 2.47 5.82 -14.77
CA GLU A 118 3.42 5.04 -15.56
C GLU A 118 3.75 3.70 -14.87
N PHE A 119 4.08 3.71 -13.57
CA PHE A 119 4.34 2.48 -12.81
C PHE A 119 3.17 1.50 -12.84
N LEU A 120 1.93 2.00 -12.71
CA LEU A 120 0.76 1.14 -12.64
C LEU A 120 0.33 0.62 -14.02
N GLU A 121 0.39 1.48 -15.03
CA GLU A 121 -0.23 1.27 -16.34
C GLU A 121 0.72 0.66 -17.36
N ASP A 122 1.94 1.19 -17.44
CA ASP A 122 2.93 0.81 -18.44
C ASP A 122 3.93 -0.22 -17.91
N GLU A 123 4.40 -0.07 -16.68
CA GLU A 123 5.37 -0.97 -16.06
C GLU A 123 4.71 -2.10 -15.24
N HIS A 124 3.40 -2.07 -15.07
CA HIS A 124 2.60 -3.07 -14.34
C HIS A 124 3.01 -3.28 -12.87
N ILE A 125 3.73 -2.34 -12.26
CA ILE A 125 4.19 -2.41 -10.88
C ILE A 125 2.99 -2.32 -9.93
N ARG A 126 2.97 -3.18 -8.91
CA ARG A 126 1.94 -3.19 -7.84
C ARG A 126 2.55 -3.08 -6.46
N HIS A 127 3.87 -3.18 -6.32
CA HIS A 127 4.57 -3.00 -5.05
C HIS A 127 5.16 -1.60 -4.99
N ILE A 128 4.64 -0.76 -4.09
CA ILE A 128 5.05 0.64 -3.97
C ILE A 128 5.66 0.88 -2.61
N LEU A 129 6.89 1.42 -2.59
CA LEU A 129 7.60 1.80 -1.39
C LEU A 129 7.31 3.26 -1.05
N LEU A 130 6.50 3.48 -0.02
CA LEU A 130 6.14 4.79 0.49
C LEU A 130 7.11 5.19 1.61
N THR A 131 7.78 6.33 1.43
CA THR A 131 8.80 6.78 2.36
C THR A 131 8.32 7.94 3.22
N ASN A 132 7.56 8.86 2.63
CA ASN A 132 7.10 10.06 3.31
C ASN A 132 5.70 10.46 2.85
N VAL A 133 4.91 11.01 3.79
CA VAL A 133 3.59 11.60 3.52
C VAL A 133 3.44 12.90 4.29
N GLU A 134 2.66 13.81 3.74
CA GLU A 134 2.37 15.08 4.40
C GLU A 134 1.57 14.88 5.69
N SER A 135 0.58 13.96 5.68
CA SER A 135 -0.21 13.60 6.85
C SER A 135 -0.85 12.21 6.70
N PRO A 136 -1.31 11.58 7.78
CA PRO A 136 -2.06 10.33 7.71
C PRO A 136 -3.31 10.38 6.84
N GLU A 137 -4.02 11.50 6.86
CA GLU A 137 -5.20 11.72 6.03
C GLU A 137 -4.84 11.71 4.53
N ILE A 138 -3.75 12.40 4.16
CA ILE A 138 -3.26 12.44 2.79
C ILE A 138 -2.81 11.05 2.35
N SER A 139 -2.11 10.29 3.20
CA SER A 139 -1.72 8.92 2.91
C SER A 139 -2.91 8.03 2.61
N ALA A 140 -3.94 8.06 3.46
CA ALA A 140 -5.14 7.26 3.29
C ALA A 140 -5.90 7.61 2.00
N LYS A 141 -6.02 8.90 1.69
CA LYS A 141 -6.65 9.37 0.45
C LYS A 141 -5.86 8.94 -0.78
N TRP A 142 -4.54 9.12 -0.76
CA TRP A 142 -3.67 8.70 -1.84
C TRP A 142 -3.69 7.19 -2.07
N SER A 143 -3.65 6.40 -0.99
CA SER A 143 -3.83 4.95 -1.07
C SER A 143 -5.15 4.58 -1.76
N ASN A 144 -6.24 5.24 -1.41
CA ASN A 144 -7.53 5.02 -2.05
C ASN A 144 -7.50 5.36 -3.54
N GLU A 145 -6.87 6.46 -3.94
CA GLU A 145 -6.74 6.83 -5.36
C GLU A 145 -5.92 5.79 -6.15
N LEU A 146 -4.82 5.29 -5.58
CA LEU A 146 -4.06 4.18 -6.17
C LEU A 146 -4.91 2.92 -6.36
N GLN A 147 -5.65 2.51 -5.32
CA GLN A 147 -6.52 1.33 -5.39
C GLN A 147 -7.63 1.50 -6.43
N LYS A 148 -8.27 2.67 -6.48
CA LYS A 148 -9.27 2.99 -7.50
C LYS A 148 -8.66 2.87 -8.90
N ARG A 149 -7.47 3.44 -9.10
CA ARG A 149 -6.78 3.34 -10.39
C ARG A 149 -6.44 1.91 -10.75
N ALA A 150 -5.91 1.12 -9.80
CA ALA A 150 -5.60 -0.29 -10.01
C ALA A 150 -6.86 -1.10 -10.41
N GLU A 151 -8.02 -0.80 -9.84
CA GLU A 151 -9.28 -1.45 -10.22
C GLU A 151 -9.75 -1.12 -11.64
N THR A 152 -9.31 0.02 -12.22
CA THR A 152 -9.63 0.32 -13.63
C THR A 152 -8.82 -0.50 -14.62
N LEU A 153 -7.64 -1.00 -14.20
CA LEU A 153 -6.70 -1.73 -15.03
C LEU A 153 -7.13 -3.20 -15.23
N PRO A 154 -6.56 -3.90 -16.21
CA PRO A 154 -6.82 -5.32 -16.41
C PRO A 154 -6.63 -6.13 -15.13
N TYR A 155 -7.53 -7.08 -14.90
CA TYR A 155 -7.55 -7.98 -13.74
C TYR A 155 -7.71 -7.30 -12.37
N GLY A 156 -7.73 -5.95 -12.28
CA GLY A 156 -7.95 -5.21 -11.04
C GLY A 156 -7.00 -5.59 -9.90
N ILE A 157 -5.74 -5.93 -10.20
CA ILE A 157 -4.75 -6.35 -9.21
C ILE A 157 -4.46 -5.18 -8.27
N PRO A 158 -4.69 -5.30 -6.95
CA PRO A 158 -4.53 -4.20 -6.01
C PRO A 158 -3.06 -3.82 -5.81
N VAL A 159 -2.84 -2.57 -5.42
CA VAL A 159 -1.52 -2.08 -5.03
C VAL A 159 -1.20 -2.55 -3.62
N ASN A 160 0.03 -3.04 -3.42
CA ASN A 160 0.62 -3.35 -2.14
C ASN A 160 1.56 -2.20 -1.72
N LEU A 161 1.14 -1.45 -0.72
CA LEU A 161 1.97 -0.39 -0.15
C LEU A 161 2.84 -0.94 0.97
N SER A 162 4.13 -0.60 0.91
CA SER A 162 5.12 -0.96 1.91
C SER A 162 5.84 0.27 2.47
N SER A 163 6.35 0.17 3.66
CA SER A 163 7.21 1.18 4.30
C SER A 163 7.98 0.58 5.48
N ASP A 164 8.82 1.40 6.11
CA ASP A 164 9.61 1.05 7.29
C ASP A 164 8.92 1.47 8.59
N PRO A 165 8.39 0.55 9.40
CA PRO A 165 7.68 0.89 10.64
C PRO A 165 8.64 1.11 11.81
N ARG A 166 9.51 2.09 11.75
CA ARG A 166 10.43 2.39 12.85
C ARG A 166 9.85 3.34 13.89
N ASN A 167 8.98 4.24 13.49
CA ASN A 167 8.31 5.21 14.37
C ASN A 167 9.29 5.93 15.32
N GLY A 168 10.50 6.23 14.88
CA GLY A 168 11.54 6.85 15.70
C GLY A 168 11.16 8.21 16.25
N ALA A 169 11.75 8.59 17.39
CA ALA A 169 11.40 9.81 18.11
C ALA A 169 11.94 11.11 17.51
N LYS A 170 12.82 11.05 16.49
CA LYS A 170 13.39 12.24 15.85
C LYS A 170 12.39 12.90 14.92
N ASP A 171 12.28 14.22 15.02
CA ASP A 171 11.46 15.03 14.11
C ASP A 171 12.23 15.41 12.82
N SER A 172 12.92 14.49 12.20
CA SER A 172 13.45 14.70 10.86
C SER A 172 12.35 14.34 9.87
N GLY A 173 11.58 15.31 9.42
CA GLY A 173 10.33 15.17 8.67
C GLY A 173 10.39 14.46 7.31
N ALA A 174 11.28 13.50 7.11
CA ALA A 174 11.50 12.94 5.79
C ALA A 174 11.06 11.48 5.61
N GLU A 175 10.93 10.70 6.68
CA GLU A 175 10.66 9.26 6.54
C GLU A 175 9.84 8.72 7.72
N PHE A 176 9.06 7.66 7.50
CA PHE A 176 8.39 6.91 8.58
C PHE A 176 9.38 6.36 9.63
N LYS A 177 10.65 6.28 9.28
CA LYS A 177 11.76 5.98 10.21
C LYS A 177 11.86 6.97 11.36
N SER A 178 11.49 8.22 11.13
CA SER A 178 11.58 9.31 12.11
C SER A 178 10.27 9.63 12.82
N GLY A 179 9.25 8.84 12.58
CA GLY A 179 8.01 8.93 13.31
C GLY A 179 7.15 10.13 13.03
N GLY A 180 7.27 10.82 11.90
CA GLY A 180 6.43 11.94 11.48
C GLY A 180 5.61 12.63 12.60
N SER A 181 4.99 13.75 12.37
CA SER A 181 4.32 14.50 13.44
C SER A 181 3.07 13.83 14.01
N GLU A 182 2.44 12.89 13.30
CA GLU A 182 1.09 12.39 13.62
C GLU A 182 1.01 10.86 13.80
N ILE A 183 2.14 10.16 13.81
CA ILE A 183 2.20 8.74 14.19
C ILE A 183 2.87 8.60 15.56
N SER A 184 2.63 7.47 16.23
CA SER A 184 3.21 7.23 17.56
C SER A 184 4.75 7.20 17.49
N LYS A 185 5.39 7.77 18.51
CA LYS A 185 6.86 7.85 18.60
C LYS A 185 7.37 6.81 19.58
N TRP A 186 8.35 6.02 19.13
CA TRP A 186 8.91 4.91 19.87
C TRP A 186 10.43 4.95 19.88
N PRO A 187 11.07 4.24 20.84
CA PRO A 187 12.52 4.10 20.83
C PRO A 187 13.01 3.36 19.59
N GLU A 188 14.22 3.61 19.18
CA GLU A 188 14.94 2.75 18.22
C GLU A 188 15.22 1.36 18.81
N GLY A 189 15.62 0.39 17.96
CA GLY A 189 15.83 -1.01 18.37
C GLY A 189 16.73 -1.18 19.61
N VAL A 190 17.80 -0.40 19.73
CA VAL A 190 18.66 -0.40 20.93
C VAL A 190 17.92 0.08 22.18
N GLY A 191 16.99 1.05 22.02
CA GLY A 191 16.15 1.51 23.13
C GLY A 191 15.16 0.45 23.59
N PHE A 192 14.54 -0.30 22.66
CA PHE A 192 13.71 -1.44 23.01
C PHE A 192 14.50 -2.52 23.77
N ALA A 193 15.71 -2.83 23.28
CA ALA A 193 16.59 -3.80 23.95
C ALA A 193 16.94 -3.35 25.37
N ALA A 194 17.21 -2.06 25.58
CA ALA A 194 17.52 -1.49 26.89
C ALA A 194 16.36 -1.56 27.90
N CYS A 195 15.12 -1.69 27.45
CA CYS A 195 13.97 -1.90 28.35
C CYS A 195 13.99 -3.30 29.01
N PHE A 196 14.66 -4.28 28.42
CA PHE A 196 14.66 -5.68 28.87
C PHE A 196 13.24 -6.27 29.06
N ASP A 197 12.28 -5.74 28.33
CA ASP A 197 10.89 -6.13 28.38
C ASP A 197 10.33 -6.37 26.97
N PRO A 198 10.12 -7.64 26.56
CA PRO A 198 9.62 -7.95 25.24
C PRO A 198 8.16 -7.50 25.02
N GLU A 199 7.40 -7.23 26.08
CA GLU A 199 6.02 -6.75 25.96
C GLU A 199 5.98 -5.33 25.38
N VAL A 200 6.98 -4.50 25.66
CA VAL A 200 7.12 -3.15 25.08
C VAL A 200 7.28 -3.24 23.56
N ALA A 201 8.13 -4.13 23.06
CA ALA A 201 8.29 -4.37 21.62
C ALA A 201 6.99 -4.94 20.99
N GLY A 202 6.30 -5.84 21.72
CA GLY A 202 5.01 -6.37 21.31
C GLY A 202 3.91 -5.29 21.22
N GLN A 203 3.92 -4.31 22.13
CA GLN A 203 2.99 -3.18 22.07
C GLN A 203 3.31 -2.26 20.88
N PHE A 204 4.59 -1.95 20.65
CA PHE A 204 5.03 -1.22 19.48
C PHE A 204 4.51 -1.86 18.18
N ALA A 205 4.72 -3.17 18.02
CA ALA A 205 4.29 -3.89 16.81
C ALA A 205 2.77 -3.79 16.58
N LYS A 206 1.96 -3.84 17.66
CA LYS A 206 0.50 -3.69 17.58
C LYS A 206 0.10 -2.28 17.15
N ASP A 207 0.74 -1.27 17.71
CA ASP A 207 0.42 0.14 17.42
C ASP A 207 0.88 0.52 16.02
N ALA A 208 2.12 0.16 15.64
CA ALA A 208 2.63 0.36 14.29
C ALA A 208 1.76 -0.33 13.24
N SER A 209 1.34 -1.58 13.48
CA SER A 209 0.44 -2.30 12.56
C SER A 209 -0.92 -1.61 12.39
N ARG A 210 -1.47 -1.06 13.45
CA ARG A 210 -2.74 -0.33 13.42
C ARG A 210 -2.61 0.97 12.65
N GLU A 211 -1.58 1.75 12.95
CA GLU A 211 -1.29 3.04 12.31
C GLU A 211 -1.03 2.84 10.82
N TYR A 212 -0.19 1.88 10.45
CA TYR A 212 0.14 1.61 9.05
C TYR A 212 -1.08 1.20 8.23
N ARG A 213 -1.93 0.35 8.78
CA ARG A 213 -3.20 0.00 8.12
C ARG A 213 -4.12 1.21 7.93
N ALA A 214 -4.14 2.15 8.87
CA ALA A 214 -4.89 3.39 8.74
C ALA A 214 -4.31 4.31 7.64
N LEU A 215 -3.00 4.25 7.41
CA LEU A 215 -2.31 4.95 6.33
C LEU A 215 -2.50 4.28 4.95
N GLY A 216 -3.03 3.05 4.92
CA GLY A 216 -3.14 2.24 3.70
C GLY A 216 -1.93 1.34 3.43
N ILE A 217 -0.94 1.33 4.33
CA ILE A 217 0.27 0.50 4.22
C ILE A 217 -0.03 -0.90 4.75
N THR A 218 0.26 -1.92 3.96
CA THR A 218 -0.06 -3.32 4.27
C THR A 218 1.16 -4.21 4.46
N THR A 219 2.32 -3.76 4.02
CA THR A 219 3.58 -4.49 4.13
C THR A 219 4.61 -3.66 4.89
N ALA A 220 5.21 -4.25 5.91
CA ALA A 220 6.30 -3.66 6.65
C ALA A 220 7.64 -4.21 6.16
N LEU A 221 8.60 -3.33 5.87
CA LEU A 221 9.99 -3.70 5.69
C LEU A 221 10.63 -3.78 7.10
N GLY A 222 10.54 -4.97 7.71
CA GLY A 222 10.99 -5.19 9.09
C GLY A 222 10.36 -6.45 9.71
N PRO A 223 10.79 -6.83 10.93
CA PRO A 223 11.87 -6.19 11.67
C PRO A 223 13.24 -6.46 11.04
N GLN A 224 14.15 -5.51 11.17
CA GLN A 224 15.55 -5.73 10.83
C GLN A 224 16.21 -6.50 11.99
N ILE A 225 16.81 -7.64 11.69
CA ILE A 225 17.44 -8.53 12.67
C ILE A 225 18.92 -8.62 12.33
N ASP A 226 19.62 -7.51 12.56
CA ASP A 226 21.02 -7.39 12.25
C ASP A 226 21.90 -7.81 13.44
N LEU A 227 23.06 -8.38 13.14
CA LEU A 227 24.11 -8.58 14.13
C LEU A 227 24.77 -7.23 14.41
N CYS A 228 24.54 -6.68 15.61
CA CYS A 228 25.20 -5.45 16.03
C CYS A 228 26.68 -5.74 16.37
N THR A 229 27.57 -5.50 15.42
CA THR A 229 29.02 -5.59 15.63
C THR A 229 29.60 -4.29 16.16
N CYS A 230 28.86 -3.18 16.09
CA CYS A 230 29.22 -1.86 16.60
C CYS A 230 27.99 -1.09 17.01
N LEU A 231 28.05 -0.32 18.11
CA LEU A 231 26.95 0.53 18.56
C LEU A 231 26.52 1.62 17.55
N LEU A 232 27.40 1.92 16.59
CA LEU A 232 27.11 2.88 15.52
C LEU A 232 26.53 2.25 14.26
N TYR A 233 26.60 0.94 14.13
CA TYR A 233 26.04 0.22 13.01
C TYR A 233 24.66 -0.32 13.40
N THR A 234 23.64 0.38 13.01
CA THR A 234 22.25 -0.06 13.03
C THR A 234 21.73 -0.23 11.62
N SER A 235 22.66 -0.30 10.64
CA SER A 235 22.31 -0.33 9.23
C SER A 235 21.80 -1.69 8.79
N ASP A 236 20.99 -1.65 7.78
CA ASP A 236 20.50 -2.77 7.04
C ASP A 236 21.67 -3.59 6.47
N ALA A 237 21.71 -4.88 6.76
CA ALA A 237 22.70 -5.80 6.21
C ALA A 237 22.63 -5.92 4.67
N ALA A 238 21.62 -5.36 4.03
CA ALA A 238 21.50 -5.27 2.58
C ALA A 238 22.29 -4.09 1.98
N ASP A 239 22.80 -3.19 2.79
CA ASP A 239 23.58 -2.02 2.35
C ASP A 239 25.11 -2.27 2.31
N ASP A 240 25.60 -3.48 2.67
CA ASP A 240 27.00 -3.88 2.66
C ASP A 240 27.39 -4.69 1.42
#